data_6e85053182edf9c385d7d7b615ac88cd
#
_entry.id   6e85053182edf9c385d7d7b615ac88cd
#
_cell.length_a   1.000
_cell.length_b   1.000
_cell.length_c   1.000
_cell.angle_alpha   90.00
_cell.angle_beta   90.00
_cell.angle_gamma   90.00
#
_symmetry.space_group_name_H-M   'P 1'
#
loop_
_entity.id
_entity.type
_entity.pdbx_description
1 polymer ?
#
loop_
_entity_poly.entity_id
_entity_poly.type
_entity_poly.pdbx_seq_one_letter_code
_entity_poly.pdbx_strand_id
1 'polypeptide(L)'
;MDRGGDASLLRRLNTAAALRVMRAREEVTVPELAGLIGVSRPTAQDLTAQLLREGRLVELEASSGAVGRPARRFRFRAEAGHVVGVDIGAHKVLVHAVDLLGRTVAAQRVVVTPAMTARRRLKAVRGAIEACLAKPEAAGVRPLATGIGTSGMVDLAGRVVRSTALPGWTGLDLGHELADSAPGPVLVGNDIQLATLAECAGGVAVGVRDAIYLYVGNRPGIGLWLHGRLHRGNGGAAGELLPPDGWSAAYRRLLDWAAGHQGDELPTRNSAARAVVQAAAAGDGGARYALRAFAESLAECLAPHVAALDPELVVLGGGISRAGALLSEPFAAELAGRCPNAPSVRNSALGEESTAIGAARLALEHIDHAVQKSPTAQD
;
A
#
# COMPACT_ATOMS: atom_id res chain seq x y z
N MET A 1 0.48 -29.84 33.17
CA MET A 1 -0.79 -29.41 32.50
C MET A 1 -0.84 -27.90 32.58
N ASP A 2 -0.43 -27.24 31.52
CA ASP A 2 -0.21 -25.80 31.48
C ASP A 2 -1.54 -25.07 31.21
N ARG A 3 -2.29 -24.74 32.27
CA ARG A 3 -3.54 -23.94 32.19
C ARG A 3 -3.28 -22.43 32.04
N GLY A 4 -2.05 -21.99 32.23
CA GLY A 4 -1.67 -20.57 32.12
C GLY A 4 -1.50 -20.07 30.69
N GLY A 5 -1.04 -20.91 29.77
CA GLY A 5 -0.86 -20.58 28.35
C GLY A 5 -2.16 -20.28 27.62
N ASP A 6 -3.23 -20.98 27.97
CA ASP A 6 -4.52 -20.89 27.28
C ASP A 6 -5.26 -19.56 27.63
N ALA A 7 -5.23 -19.14 28.88
CA ALA A 7 -5.86 -17.88 29.33
C ALA A 7 -5.16 -16.63 28.76
N SER A 8 -3.83 -16.65 28.66
CA SER A 8 -3.04 -15.58 28.05
C SER A 8 -3.30 -15.47 26.55
N LEU A 9 -3.38 -16.59 25.83
CA LEU A 9 -3.73 -16.63 24.41
C LEU A 9 -5.13 -16.09 24.17
N LEU A 10 -6.11 -16.54 24.93
CA LEU A 10 -7.50 -16.08 24.82
C LEU A 10 -7.61 -14.57 25.06
N ARG A 11 -6.92 -14.05 26.08
CA ARG A 11 -6.88 -12.61 26.35
C ARG A 11 -6.30 -11.82 25.18
N ARG A 12 -5.21 -12.29 24.58
CA ARG A 12 -4.60 -11.66 23.40
C ARG A 12 -5.55 -11.64 22.20
N LEU A 13 -6.22 -12.76 21.93
CA LEU A 13 -7.21 -12.85 20.85
C LEU A 13 -8.38 -11.89 21.06
N ASN A 14 -8.88 -11.80 22.28
CA ASN A 14 -9.95 -10.88 22.64
C ASN A 14 -9.51 -9.41 22.53
N THR A 15 -8.28 -9.07 22.96
CA THR A 15 -7.73 -7.72 22.80
C THR A 15 -7.61 -7.34 21.31
N ALA A 16 -7.11 -8.25 20.48
CA ALA A 16 -7.01 -8.03 19.03
C ALA A 16 -8.39 -7.87 18.37
N ALA A 17 -9.37 -8.66 18.79
CA ALA A 17 -10.75 -8.53 18.32
C ALA A 17 -11.37 -7.20 18.75
N ALA A 18 -11.17 -6.77 20.02
CA ALA A 18 -11.64 -5.49 20.52
C ALA A 18 -11.03 -4.30 19.72
N LEU A 19 -9.71 -4.31 19.50
CA LEU A 19 -9.06 -3.26 18.71
C LEU A 19 -9.56 -3.21 17.27
N ARG A 20 -9.84 -4.37 16.65
CA ARG A 20 -10.41 -4.42 15.29
C ARG A 20 -11.79 -3.79 15.25
N VAL A 21 -12.66 -4.10 16.21
CA VAL A 21 -14.00 -3.50 16.31
C VAL A 21 -13.92 -2.01 16.55
N MET A 22 -13.07 -1.56 17.50
CA MET A 22 -12.89 -0.16 17.84
C MET A 22 -12.33 0.68 16.68
N ARG A 23 -11.48 0.10 15.82
CA ARG A 23 -10.97 0.79 14.62
C ARG A 23 -12.00 0.90 13.50
N ALA A 24 -12.91 -0.06 13.41
CA ALA A 24 -13.93 -0.08 12.37
C ALA A 24 -15.15 0.81 12.69
N ARG A 25 -15.24 1.36 13.91
CA ARG A 25 -16.37 2.14 14.36
C ARG A 25 -15.91 3.45 14.98
N GLU A 26 -16.70 4.50 14.78
CA GLU A 26 -16.41 5.83 15.37
C GLU A 26 -16.46 5.79 16.89
N GLU A 27 -17.44 5.08 17.43
CA GLU A 27 -17.62 4.91 18.88
C GLU A 27 -18.27 3.55 19.18
N VAL A 28 -18.01 3.03 20.37
CA VAL A 28 -18.55 1.75 20.85
C VAL A 28 -18.80 1.84 22.36
N THR A 29 -19.91 1.27 22.82
CA THR A 29 -20.18 1.04 24.25
C THR A 29 -19.68 -0.34 24.70
N VAL A 30 -19.49 -0.56 26.01
CA VAL A 30 -19.08 -1.88 26.54
C VAL A 30 -20.07 -2.99 26.17
N PRO A 31 -21.41 -2.80 26.25
CA PRO A 31 -22.35 -3.85 25.82
C PRO A 31 -22.26 -4.18 24.33
N GLU A 32 -22.11 -3.17 23.48
CA GLU A 32 -21.92 -3.40 22.03
C GLU A 32 -20.62 -4.13 21.74
N LEU A 33 -19.51 -3.73 22.38
CA LEU A 33 -18.24 -4.44 22.25
C LEU A 33 -18.37 -5.90 22.65
N ALA A 34 -19.00 -6.19 23.79
CA ALA A 34 -19.24 -7.54 24.28
C ALA A 34 -19.97 -8.40 23.25
N GLY A 35 -21.06 -7.87 22.66
CA GLY A 35 -21.84 -8.55 21.62
C GLY A 35 -21.06 -8.76 20.33
N LEU A 36 -20.29 -7.76 19.88
CA LEU A 36 -19.53 -7.80 18.63
C LEU A 36 -18.35 -8.77 18.64
N ILE A 37 -17.69 -8.95 19.80
CA ILE A 37 -16.56 -9.88 19.93
C ILE A 37 -16.92 -11.22 20.60
N GLY A 38 -18.20 -11.38 21.01
CA GLY A 38 -18.68 -12.65 21.57
C GLY A 38 -18.16 -12.96 22.98
N VAL A 39 -17.96 -11.96 23.84
CA VAL A 39 -17.48 -12.14 25.22
C VAL A 39 -18.50 -11.65 26.25
N SER A 40 -18.29 -12.01 27.53
CA SER A 40 -19.12 -11.49 28.62
C SER A 40 -18.91 -9.96 28.83
N ARG A 41 -19.94 -9.27 29.36
CA ARG A 41 -19.82 -7.83 29.70
C ARG A 41 -18.66 -7.53 30.66
N PRO A 42 -18.41 -8.32 31.72
CA PRO A 42 -17.22 -8.11 32.56
C PRO A 42 -15.91 -8.21 31.78
N THR A 43 -15.77 -9.20 30.89
CA THR A 43 -14.59 -9.33 30.04
C THR A 43 -14.41 -8.12 29.12
N ALA A 44 -15.48 -7.64 28.50
CA ALA A 44 -15.43 -6.44 27.64
C ALA A 44 -15.07 -5.18 28.46
N GLN A 45 -15.56 -5.09 29.71
CA GLN A 45 -15.22 -3.99 30.61
C GLN A 45 -13.74 -4.00 31.00
N ASP A 46 -13.16 -5.17 31.31
CA ASP A 46 -11.75 -5.33 31.63
C ASP A 46 -10.85 -4.98 30.43
N LEU A 47 -11.22 -5.42 29.23
CA LEU A 47 -10.53 -5.08 27.99
C LEU A 47 -10.57 -3.57 27.72
N THR A 48 -11.74 -2.95 27.87
CA THR A 48 -11.88 -1.50 27.69
C THR A 48 -11.05 -0.72 28.71
N ALA A 49 -11.07 -1.13 29.98
CA ALA A 49 -10.27 -0.51 31.03
C ALA A 49 -8.75 -0.67 30.78
N GLN A 50 -8.32 -1.81 30.26
CA GLN A 50 -6.94 -2.04 29.85
C GLN A 50 -6.54 -1.11 28.70
N LEU A 51 -7.33 -1.07 27.63
CA LEU A 51 -7.04 -0.24 26.44
C LEU A 51 -7.06 1.27 26.75
N LEU A 52 -7.91 1.71 27.71
CA LEU A 52 -7.87 3.08 28.25
C LEU A 52 -6.55 3.37 28.99
N ARG A 53 -6.11 2.46 29.88
CA ARG A 53 -4.83 2.59 30.60
C ARG A 53 -3.63 2.59 29.64
N GLU A 54 -3.69 1.83 28.55
CA GLU A 54 -2.68 1.81 27.50
C GLU A 54 -2.75 3.06 26.59
N GLY A 55 -3.71 3.97 26.80
CA GLY A 55 -3.91 5.17 25.99
C GLY A 55 -4.36 4.90 24.55
N ARG A 56 -4.91 3.71 24.29
CA ARG A 56 -5.41 3.32 22.96
C ARG A 56 -6.84 3.70 22.71
N LEU A 57 -7.60 3.97 23.78
CA LEU A 57 -8.98 4.44 23.73
C LEU A 57 -9.08 5.78 24.43
N VAL A 58 -10.14 6.50 24.07
CA VAL A 58 -10.61 7.71 24.76
C VAL A 58 -12.07 7.48 25.12
N GLU A 59 -12.42 7.82 26.37
CA GLU A 59 -13.80 7.91 26.78
C GLU A 59 -14.42 9.22 26.29
N LEU A 60 -15.57 9.14 25.68
CA LEU A 60 -16.30 10.29 25.17
C LEU A 60 -17.20 10.86 26.23
N GLU A 61 -17.40 12.18 26.22
CA GLU A 61 -18.37 12.85 27.10
C GLU A 61 -19.79 12.31 26.86
N ALA A 62 -20.55 12.20 27.95
CA ALA A 62 -21.92 11.75 27.85
C ALA A 62 -22.77 12.75 27.05
N SER A 63 -23.51 12.29 26.05
CA SER A 63 -24.46 13.14 25.32
C SER A 63 -25.57 13.59 26.27
N SER A 64 -25.75 14.90 26.46
CA SER A 64 -26.85 15.51 27.21
C SER A 64 -28.18 15.20 26.51
N GLY A 65 -29.12 14.55 27.21
CA GLY A 65 -30.51 14.43 26.72
C GLY A 65 -31.20 13.07 26.89
N ALA A 66 -30.56 12.03 27.38
CA ALA A 66 -31.22 10.73 27.58
C ALA A 66 -31.75 10.58 29.00
N VAL A 67 -32.98 10.07 29.12
CA VAL A 67 -33.58 9.69 30.44
C VAL A 67 -32.84 8.41 30.93
N GLY A 68 -32.08 8.54 32.02
CA GLY A 68 -31.30 7.48 32.63
C GLY A 68 -29.79 7.79 32.62
N ARG A 69 -28.99 6.94 33.30
CA ARG A 69 -27.52 7.09 33.28
C ARG A 69 -27.00 6.73 31.88
N PRO A 70 -26.39 7.67 31.11
CA PRO A 70 -25.92 7.41 29.79
C PRO A 70 -24.86 6.28 29.75
N ALA A 71 -24.92 5.40 28.76
CA ALA A 71 -23.87 4.39 28.56
C ALA A 71 -22.57 5.09 28.21
N ARG A 72 -21.47 4.69 28.88
CA ARG A 72 -20.13 5.18 28.57
C ARG A 72 -19.75 4.76 27.15
N ARG A 73 -19.28 5.71 26.33
CA ARG A 73 -18.86 5.51 24.93
C ARG A 73 -17.36 5.70 24.80
N PHE A 74 -16.76 4.91 23.96
CA PHE A 74 -15.32 4.88 23.76
C PHE A 74 -15.02 4.97 22.28
N ARG A 75 -13.97 5.69 21.91
CA ARG A 75 -13.42 5.67 20.56
C ARG A 75 -11.96 5.22 20.56
N PHE A 76 -11.52 4.66 19.43
CA PHE A 76 -10.11 4.37 19.21
C PHE A 76 -9.32 5.69 19.11
N ARG A 77 -8.20 5.76 19.81
CA ARG A 77 -7.33 6.93 19.80
C ARG A 77 -6.31 6.81 18.67
N ALA A 78 -6.70 7.17 17.45
CA ALA A 78 -5.88 7.10 16.27
C ALA A 78 -4.62 7.97 16.38
N GLU A 79 -4.76 9.12 17.02
CA GLU A 79 -3.74 10.12 17.28
C GLU A 79 -2.70 9.73 18.35
N ALA A 80 -2.85 8.57 19.00
CA ALA A 80 -1.92 8.10 20.03
C ALA A 80 -0.55 7.70 19.50
N GLY A 81 -0.39 7.56 18.19
CA GLY A 81 0.87 7.21 17.54
C GLY A 81 0.79 7.42 16.04
N HIS A 82 1.95 7.47 15.41
CA HIS A 82 2.08 7.52 13.96
C HIS A 82 2.93 6.36 13.48
N VAL A 83 2.81 6.03 12.21
CA VAL A 83 3.81 5.27 11.45
C VAL A 83 4.24 6.06 10.23
N VAL A 84 5.41 5.74 9.70
CA VAL A 84 5.93 6.39 8.49
C VAL A 84 5.90 5.40 7.34
N GLY A 85 5.39 5.83 6.20
CA GLY A 85 5.47 5.11 4.93
C GLY A 85 6.33 5.90 3.94
N VAL A 86 7.31 5.24 3.34
CA VAL A 86 8.26 5.85 2.40
C VAL A 86 8.21 5.12 1.07
N ASP A 87 8.07 5.85 -0.03
CA ASP A 87 8.26 5.36 -1.40
C ASP A 87 9.58 5.91 -1.96
N ILE A 88 10.53 5.03 -2.28
CA ILE A 88 11.81 5.40 -2.87
C ILE A 88 11.82 5.00 -4.35
N GLY A 89 11.37 5.93 -5.19
CA GLY A 89 11.31 5.75 -6.64
C GLY A 89 12.50 6.35 -7.39
N ALA A 90 12.49 6.16 -8.72
CA ALA A 90 13.52 6.71 -9.61
C ALA A 90 13.39 8.23 -9.80
N HIS A 91 12.17 8.78 -9.74
CA HIS A 91 11.87 10.18 -10.02
C HIS A 91 11.39 10.97 -8.81
N LYS A 92 11.00 10.29 -7.74
CA LYS A 92 10.47 10.90 -6.52
C LYS A 92 10.81 10.07 -5.29
N VAL A 93 10.84 10.72 -4.15
CA VAL A 93 10.70 10.14 -2.83
C VAL A 93 9.40 10.70 -2.24
N LEU A 94 8.51 9.85 -1.78
CA LEU A 94 7.29 10.23 -1.04
C LEU A 94 7.39 9.71 0.37
N VAL A 95 7.00 10.53 1.33
CA VAL A 95 6.91 10.16 2.74
C VAL A 95 5.53 10.53 3.24
N HIS A 96 4.85 9.60 3.90
CA HIS A 96 3.60 9.81 4.60
C HIS A 96 3.77 9.48 6.07
N ALA A 97 3.45 10.40 6.96
CA ALA A 97 3.14 10.09 8.34
C ALA A 97 1.64 9.80 8.44
N VAL A 98 1.27 8.65 8.98
CA VAL A 98 -0.14 8.25 9.11
C VAL A 98 -0.47 7.92 10.55
N ASP A 99 -1.72 8.20 10.96
CA ASP A 99 -2.24 7.82 12.27
C ASP A 99 -2.47 6.29 12.38
N LEU A 100 -2.86 5.82 13.54
CA LEU A 100 -3.10 4.37 13.78
C LEU A 100 -4.37 3.83 13.08
N LEU A 101 -5.16 4.67 12.40
CA LEU A 101 -6.22 4.28 11.47
C LEU A 101 -5.78 4.29 10.01
N GLY A 102 -4.52 4.68 9.72
CA GLY A 102 -3.98 4.75 8.36
C GLY A 102 -4.33 6.04 7.63
N ARG A 103 -4.84 7.08 8.31
CA ARG A 103 -5.10 8.39 7.71
C ARG A 103 -3.81 9.18 7.64
N THR A 104 -3.51 9.76 6.48
CA THR A 104 -2.34 10.62 6.31
C THR A 104 -2.51 11.90 7.13
N VAL A 105 -1.59 12.13 8.06
CA VAL A 105 -1.53 13.34 8.89
C VAL A 105 -0.52 14.36 8.34
N ALA A 106 0.55 13.87 7.72
CA ALA A 106 1.52 14.70 7.02
C ALA A 106 2.11 13.95 5.83
N ALA A 107 2.48 14.68 4.78
CA ALA A 107 3.15 14.10 3.63
C ALA A 107 4.26 15.01 3.12
N GLN A 108 5.33 14.42 2.57
CA GLN A 108 6.44 15.12 1.98
C GLN A 108 6.83 14.48 0.65
N ARG A 109 7.05 15.31 -0.37
CA ARG A 109 7.52 14.89 -1.70
C ARG A 109 8.85 15.54 -2.01
N VAL A 110 9.79 14.76 -2.51
CA VAL A 110 11.08 15.25 -3.01
C VAL A 110 11.28 14.70 -4.42
N VAL A 111 11.59 15.57 -5.38
CA VAL A 111 11.93 15.18 -6.75
C VAL A 111 13.37 14.70 -6.77
N VAL A 112 13.59 13.53 -7.38
CA VAL A 112 14.91 12.93 -7.59
C VAL A 112 15.06 12.53 -9.06
N THR A 113 16.27 12.19 -9.49
CA THR A 113 16.54 11.78 -10.88
C THR A 113 16.94 10.32 -10.95
N PRO A 114 16.65 9.59 -12.05
CA PRO A 114 17.07 8.20 -12.22
C PRO A 114 18.58 7.99 -12.09
N ALA A 115 19.39 8.95 -12.56
CA ALA A 115 20.85 8.90 -12.51
C ALA A 115 21.45 9.18 -11.12
N MET A 116 20.62 9.56 -10.14
CA MET A 116 21.08 9.88 -8.78
C MET A 116 21.74 8.67 -8.13
N THR A 117 22.96 8.85 -7.59
CA THR A 117 23.68 7.79 -6.87
C THR A 117 22.95 7.36 -5.60
N ALA A 118 23.17 6.14 -5.16
CA ALA A 118 22.57 5.59 -3.93
C ALA A 118 22.80 6.50 -2.72
N ARG A 119 24.03 6.98 -2.49
CA ARG A 119 24.36 7.88 -1.39
C ARG A 119 23.53 9.19 -1.41
N ARG A 120 23.38 9.81 -2.59
CA ARG A 120 22.58 11.05 -2.73
C ARG A 120 21.11 10.76 -2.52
N ARG A 121 20.61 9.62 -3.02
CA ARG A 121 19.21 9.21 -2.85
C ARG A 121 18.89 8.94 -1.40
N LEU A 122 19.74 8.21 -0.66
CA LEU A 122 19.60 8.00 0.78
C LEU A 122 19.59 9.32 1.56
N LYS A 123 20.45 10.28 1.18
CA LYS A 123 20.41 11.64 1.78
C LYS A 123 19.07 12.33 1.53
N ALA A 124 18.52 12.23 0.31
CA ALA A 124 17.21 12.81 0.00
C ALA A 124 16.08 12.13 0.79
N VAL A 125 16.15 10.81 0.99
CA VAL A 125 15.19 10.04 1.83
C VAL A 125 15.24 10.52 3.27
N ARG A 126 16.42 10.63 3.87
CA ARG A 126 16.59 11.14 5.25
C ARG A 126 15.98 12.52 5.42
N GLY A 127 16.34 13.47 4.54
CA GLY A 127 15.76 14.81 4.59
C GLY A 127 14.26 14.86 4.34
N ALA A 128 13.71 13.94 3.53
CA ALA A 128 12.27 13.85 3.30
C ALA A 128 11.53 13.34 4.55
N ILE A 129 12.09 12.35 5.26
CA ILE A 129 11.53 11.84 6.52
C ILE A 129 11.54 12.95 7.58
N GLU A 130 12.69 13.61 7.79
CA GLU A 130 12.83 14.72 8.73
C GLU A 130 11.84 15.84 8.43
N ALA A 131 11.76 16.28 7.16
CA ALA A 131 10.84 17.34 6.74
C ALA A 131 9.36 16.95 6.92
N CYS A 132 9.00 15.68 6.71
CA CYS A 132 7.64 15.19 6.94
C CYS A 132 7.27 15.25 8.43
N LEU A 133 8.17 14.76 9.30
CA LEU A 133 7.95 14.67 10.74
C LEU A 133 8.05 16.04 11.44
N ALA A 134 8.70 17.01 10.83
CA ALA A 134 8.75 18.39 11.34
C ALA A 134 7.47 19.20 11.07
N LYS A 135 6.53 18.68 10.26
CA LYS A 135 5.25 19.36 10.02
C LYS A 135 4.41 19.40 11.28
N PRO A 136 3.65 20.49 11.52
CA PRO A 136 2.88 20.65 12.76
C PRO A 136 1.94 19.50 13.07
N GLU A 137 1.34 18.90 12.03
CA GLU A 137 0.37 17.80 12.15
C GLU A 137 1.02 16.47 12.59
N ALA A 138 2.34 16.32 12.39
CA ALA A 138 3.11 15.14 12.79
C ALA A 138 4.06 15.40 13.97
N ALA A 139 4.34 16.68 14.26
CA ALA A 139 5.31 17.07 15.29
C ALA A 139 4.85 16.65 16.71
N GLY A 140 5.82 16.27 17.54
CA GLY A 140 5.57 15.89 18.93
C GLY A 140 5.07 14.46 19.15
N VAL A 141 4.74 13.73 18.10
CA VAL A 141 4.37 12.31 18.17
C VAL A 141 5.50 11.45 17.58
N ARG A 142 6.15 10.64 18.39
CA ARG A 142 7.21 9.73 17.92
C ARG A 142 6.58 8.60 17.10
N PRO A 143 6.98 8.40 15.83
CA PRO A 143 6.49 7.28 15.06
C PRO A 143 6.91 5.94 15.65
N LEU A 144 6.01 4.96 15.58
CA LEU A 144 6.16 3.63 16.18
C LEU A 144 6.92 2.65 15.28
N ALA A 145 6.82 2.83 13.95
CA ALA A 145 7.52 2.02 12.95
C ALA A 145 7.61 2.78 11.63
N THR A 146 8.53 2.35 10.77
CA THR A 146 8.71 2.89 9.41
C THR A 146 8.64 1.75 8.39
N GLY A 147 7.73 1.87 7.41
CA GLY A 147 7.70 1.03 6.22
C GLY A 147 8.39 1.73 5.06
N ILE A 148 9.12 0.98 4.24
CA ILE A 148 9.84 1.49 3.08
C ILE A 148 9.48 0.66 1.86
N GLY A 149 8.94 1.31 0.83
CA GLY A 149 8.77 0.75 -0.50
C GLY A 149 9.90 1.18 -1.41
N THR A 150 10.44 0.28 -2.19
CA THR A 150 11.50 0.59 -3.14
C THR A 150 11.40 -0.23 -4.42
N SER A 151 11.87 0.36 -5.52
CA SER A 151 11.93 -0.32 -6.81
C SER A 151 13.01 -1.38 -6.84
N GLY A 152 12.63 -2.60 -7.17
CA GLY A 152 13.49 -3.77 -7.28
C GLY A 152 13.02 -4.93 -6.41
N MET A 153 13.64 -6.08 -6.61
CA MET A 153 13.36 -7.28 -5.84
C MET A 153 13.86 -7.13 -4.40
N VAL A 154 12.98 -7.29 -3.44
CA VAL A 154 13.27 -7.22 -2.01
C VAL A 154 12.94 -8.58 -1.39
N ASP A 155 13.91 -9.19 -0.71
CA ASP A 155 13.72 -10.47 -0.04
C ASP A 155 12.84 -10.36 1.22
N LEU A 156 12.56 -11.49 1.85
CA LEU A 156 11.73 -11.54 3.06
C LEU A 156 12.40 -10.92 4.29
N ALA A 157 13.73 -10.74 4.24
CA ALA A 157 14.51 -10.06 5.28
C ALA A 157 14.59 -8.53 5.06
N GLY A 158 14.04 -8.02 3.94
CA GLY A 158 14.04 -6.59 3.64
C GLY A 158 15.28 -6.09 2.89
N ARG A 159 16.14 -6.98 2.35
CA ARG A 159 17.30 -6.59 1.56
C ARG A 159 16.92 -6.41 0.09
N VAL A 160 17.50 -5.41 -0.56
CA VAL A 160 17.36 -5.22 -2.01
C VAL A 160 18.25 -6.20 -2.76
N VAL A 161 17.67 -7.31 -3.19
CA VAL A 161 18.42 -8.38 -3.89
C VAL A 161 18.88 -7.91 -5.27
N ARG A 162 18.00 -7.21 -5.99
CA ARG A 162 18.28 -6.68 -7.33
C ARG A 162 17.43 -5.45 -7.62
N SER A 163 18.06 -4.37 -8.05
CA SER A 163 17.40 -3.21 -8.61
C SER A 163 18.08 -2.78 -9.90
N THR A 164 17.30 -2.71 -10.98
CA THR A 164 17.75 -2.19 -12.28
C THR A 164 17.28 -0.77 -12.52
N ALA A 165 16.45 -0.24 -11.61
CA ALA A 165 15.88 1.10 -11.69
C ALA A 165 16.77 2.16 -11.02
N LEU A 166 17.50 1.78 -9.98
CA LEU A 166 18.21 2.69 -9.10
C LEU A 166 19.71 2.33 -9.09
N PRO A 167 20.60 3.24 -9.53
CA PRO A 167 22.05 2.97 -9.56
C PRO A 167 22.63 2.71 -8.17
N GLY A 168 23.43 1.63 -8.04
CA GLY A 168 24.07 1.25 -6.79
C GLY A 168 23.11 0.80 -5.68
N TRP A 169 21.89 0.38 -6.04
CA TRP A 169 20.84 -0.01 -5.09
C TRP A 169 20.83 -1.49 -4.74
N THR A 170 21.32 -2.34 -5.66
CA THR A 170 21.45 -3.78 -5.46
C THR A 170 22.38 -4.11 -4.29
N GLY A 171 21.93 -4.99 -3.40
CA GLY A 171 22.65 -5.43 -2.22
C GLY A 171 22.50 -4.54 -0.99
N LEU A 172 21.81 -3.39 -1.09
CA LEU A 172 21.60 -2.50 0.07
C LEU A 172 20.65 -3.14 1.09
N ASP A 173 20.99 -2.96 2.34
CA ASP A 173 20.13 -3.16 3.50
C ASP A 173 19.56 -1.80 3.91
N LEU A 174 18.37 -1.48 3.40
CA LEU A 174 17.73 -0.17 3.65
C LEU A 174 17.33 0.01 5.12
N GLY A 175 17.06 -1.08 5.83
CA GLY A 175 16.81 -1.03 7.26
C GLY A 175 18.03 -0.52 8.03
N HIS A 176 19.19 -1.03 7.70
CA HIS A 176 20.47 -0.60 8.29
C HIS A 176 20.83 0.82 7.84
N GLU A 177 20.75 1.10 6.54
CA GLU A 177 21.13 2.40 5.97
C GLU A 177 20.30 3.58 6.51
N LEU A 178 19.06 3.33 6.91
CA LEU A 178 18.12 4.38 7.36
C LEU A 178 17.79 4.30 8.86
N ALA A 179 18.42 3.40 9.62
CA ALA A 179 18.13 3.18 11.04
C ALA A 179 18.18 4.45 11.90
N ASP A 180 19.13 5.36 11.63
CA ASP A 180 19.29 6.61 12.40
C ASP A 180 18.23 7.67 12.06
N SER A 181 17.58 7.57 10.90
CA SER A 181 16.64 8.60 10.39
C SER A 181 15.20 8.09 10.30
N ALA A 182 15.02 6.78 10.25
CA ALA A 182 13.72 6.13 10.21
C ALA A 182 13.32 5.69 11.61
N PRO A 183 12.30 6.30 12.23
CA PRO A 183 11.96 5.99 13.61
C PRO A 183 11.32 4.60 13.74
N GLY A 184 11.65 3.90 14.84
CA GLY A 184 11.15 2.58 15.19
C GLY A 184 11.71 1.45 14.32
N PRO A 185 11.11 0.26 14.34
CA PRO A 185 11.46 -0.84 13.44
C PRO A 185 11.25 -0.43 11.98
N VAL A 186 12.23 -0.78 11.12
CA VAL A 186 12.18 -0.50 9.68
C VAL A 186 11.81 -1.77 8.91
N LEU A 187 10.76 -1.70 8.11
CA LEU A 187 10.27 -2.79 7.27
C LEU A 187 10.38 -2.40 5.80
N VAL A 188 10.99 -3.26 5.00
CA VAL A 188 11.24 -2.96 3.59
C VAL A 188 10.46 -3.92 2.69
N GLY A 189 9.88 -3.40 1.62
CA GLY A 189 9.17 -4.18 0.62
C GLY A 189 9.35 -3.63 -0.80
N ASN A 190 8.97 -4.45 -1.78
CA ASN A 190 8.91 -4.03 -3.17
C ASN A 190 7.76 -3.03 -3.37
N ASP A 191 7.98 -2.00 -4.20
CA ASP A 191 7.02 -0.92 -4.46
C ASP A 191 5.66 -1.40 -4.99
N ILE A 192 5.65 -2.36 -5.94
CA ILE A 192 4.42 -2.92 -6.52
C ILE A 192 3.67 -3.79 -5.50
N GLN A 193 4.38 -4.59 -4.71
CA GLN A 193 3.78 -5.39 -3.65
C GLN A 193 3.12 -4.50 -2.60
N LEU A 194 3.75 -3.39 -2.23
CA LEU A 194 3.17 -2.43 -1.28
C LEU A 194 2.01 -1.64 -1.88
N ALA A 195 2.07 -1.27 -3.16
CA ALA A 195 0.93 -0.67 -3.84
C ALA A 195 -0.29 -1.61 -3.86
N THR A 196 -0.05 -2.92 -4.03
CA THR A 196 -1.09 -3.95 -3.92
C THR A 196 -1.71 -3.98 -2.53
N LEU A 197 -0.87 -3.99 -1.49
CA LEU A 197 -1.31 -3.95 -0.09
C LEU A 197 -2.18 -2.71 0.19
N ALA A 198 -1.79 -1.54 -0.35
CA ALA A 198 -2.54 -0.30 -0.19
C ALA A 198 -3.94 -0.39 -0.80
N GLU A 199 -4.05 -0.86 -2.05
CA GLU A 199 -5.34 -0.99 -2.74
C GLU A 199 -6.27 -2.01 -2.08
N CYS A 200 -5.73 -3.07 -1.50
CA CYS A 200 -6.50 -4.05 -0.76
C CYS A 200 -6.89 -3.59 0.65
N ALA A 201 -6.11 -2.69 1.26
CA ALA A 201 -6.39 -2.17 2.59
C ALA A 201 -7.32 -0.95 2.60
N GLY A 202 -7.28 -0.09 1.58
CA GLY A 202 -8.01 1.18 1.56
C GLY A 202 -8.32 1.74 0.18
N GLY A 203 -8.10 0.97 -0.89
CA GLY A 203 -8.36 1.36 -2.27
C GLY A 203 -9.50 0.57 -2.92
N VAL A 204 -9.38 0.36 -4.22
CA VAL A 204 -10.44 -0.28 -5.05
C VAL A 204 -10.60 -1.79 -4.83
N ALA A 205 -9.64 -2.43 -4.14
CA ALA A 205 -9.63 -3.87 -3.87
C ALA A 205 -10.03 -4.22 -2.43
N VAL A 206 -10.62 -3.28 -1.69
CA VAL A 206 -11.14 -3.56 -0.33
C VAL A 206 -12.23 -4.63 -0.39
N GLY A 207 -12.10 -5.68 0.44
CA GLY A 207 -13.03 -6.81 0.51
C GLY A 207 -12.83 -7.88 -0.57
N VAL A 208 -11.94 -7.68 -1.54
CA VAL A 208 -11.58 -8.67 -2.56
C VAL A 208 -10.65 -9.72 -1.95
N ARG A 209 -10.91 -10.99 -2.25
CA ARG A 209 -10.12 -12.10 -1.73
C ARG A 209 -8.89 -12.43 -2.57
N ASP A 210 -9.04 -12.40 -3.90
CA ASP A 210 -7.99 -12.72 -4.84
C ASP A 210 -7.93 -11.64 -5.93
N ALA A 211 -6.80 -10.93 -6.01
CA ALA A 211 -6.59 -9.84 -6.95
C ALA A 211 -5.16 -9.82 -7.51
N ILE A 212 -5.04 -9.28 -8.71
CA ILE A 212 -3.77 -8.92 -9.33
C ILE A 212 -3.71 -7.39 -9.43
N TYR A 213 -2.67 -6.78 -8.90
CA TYR A 213 -2.33 -5.40 -9.19
C TYR A 213 -1.31 -5.38 -10.33
N LEU A 214 -1.64 -4.76 -11.47
CA LEU A 214 -0.76 -4.60 -12.61
C LEU A 214 -0.20 -3.17 -12.64
N TYR A 215 1.11 -3.06 -12.43
CA TYR A 215 1.79 -1.77 -12.58
C TYR A 215 2.06 -1.47 -14.05
N VAL A 216 1.38 -0.46 -14.58
CA VAL A 216 1.49 0.00 -15.97
C VAL A 216 2.42 1.21 -16.02
N GLY A 217 3.72 0.91 -16.17
CA GLY A 217 4.79 1.91 -16.18
C GLY A 217 5.99 1.45 -17.03
N ASN A 218 7.13 2.12 -16.89
CA ASN A 218 8.36 1.80 -17.64
C ASN A 218 8.85 0.36 -17.47
N ARG A 219 8.56 -0.22 -16.32
CA ARG A 219 8.88 -1.60 -15.97
C ARG A 219 7.61 -2.23 -15.42
N PRO A 220 7.00 -3.13 -16.20
CA PRO A 220 5.81 -3.82 -15.74
C PRO A 220 6.15 -4.76 -14.61
N GLY A 221 5.20 -4.95 -13.74
CA GLY A 221 5.25 -5.94 -12.70
C GLY A 221 3.86 -6.14 -12.15
N ILE A 222 3.65 -7.25 -11.48
CA ILE A 222 2.38 -7.52 -10.81
C ILE A 222 2.61 -7.67 -9.31
N GLY A 223 1.61 -7.28 -8.56
CA GLY A 223 1.49 -7.63 -7.16
C GLY A 223 0.35 -8.62 -7.01
N LEU A 224 0.53 -9.60 -6.17
CA LEU A 224 -0.41 -10.71 -5.98
C LEU A 224 -1.05 -10.62 -4.60
N TRP A 225 -2.37 -10.51 -4.58
CA TRP A 225 -3.17 -10.61 -3.38
C TRP A 225 -3.97 -11.89 -3.46
N LEU A 226 -3.61 -12.89 -2.67
CA LEU A 226 -4.19 -14.25 -2.75
C LEU A 226 -4.70 -14.66 -1.37
N HIS A 227 -5.93 -15.15 -1.32
CA HIS A 227 -6.60 -15.58 -0.08
C HIS A 227 -6.63 -14.51 1.01
N GLY A 228 -6.83 -13.25 0.61
CA GLY A 228 -6.85 -12.10 1.51
C GLY A 228 -5.48 -11.72 2.08
N ARG A 229 -4.38 -12.06 1.39
CA ARG A 229 -3.01 -11.77 1.83
C ARG A 229 -2.10 -11.39 0.66
N LEU A 230 -1.14 -10.52 0.93
CA LEU A 230 -0.08 -10.22 -0.01
C LEU A 230 0.82 -11.44 -0.21
N HIS A 231 0.90 -11.93 -1.45
CA HIS A 231 1.75 -13.06 -1.82
C HIS A 231 3.11 -12.56 -2.29
N ARG A 232 4.13 -12.73 -1.45
CA ARG A 232 5.51 -12.28 -1.76
C ARG A 232 6.37 -13.36 -2.42
N GLY A 233 5.91 -14.62 -2.42
CA GLY A 233 6.69 -15.78 -2.88
C GLY A 233 7.80 -16.19 -1.90
N ASN A 234 8.49 -17.28 -2.22
CA ASN A 234 9.52 -17.85 -1.36
C ASN A 234 10.75 -16.92 -1.14
N GLY A 235 11.11 -16.14 -2.15
CA GLY A 235 12.27 -15.23 -2.12
C GLY A 235 11.91 -13.75 -2.23
N GLY A 236 10.64 -13.38 -2.06
CA GLY A 236 10.19 -11.99 -2.24
C GLY A 236 10.00 -11.57 -3.71
N ALA A 237 10.18 -12.48 -4.66
CA ALA A 237 10.19 -12.20 -6.10
C ALA A 237 8.85 -12.47 -6.81
N ALA A 238 7.78 -12.79 -6.07
CA ALA A 238 6.48 -13.01 -6.71
C ALA A 238 6.01 -11.74 -7.43
N GLY A 239 5.63 -11.88 -8.70
CA GLY A 239 5.19 -10.76 -9.53
C GLY A 239 6.29 -10.05 -10.33
N GLU A 240 7.54 -10.44 -10.18
CA GLU A 240 8.61 -9.97 -11.07
C GLU A 240 8.44 -10.58 -12.46
N LEU A 241 7.80 -9.83 -13.35
CA LEU A 241 7.63 -10.25 -14.73
C LEU A 241 8.91 -10.01 -15.52
N LEU A 242 9.39 -11.03 -16.19
CA LEU A 242 10.30 -10.83 -17.33
C LEU A 242 9.44 -10.26 -18.46
N PRO A 243 9.69 -9.02 -18.94
CA PRO A 243 8.86 -8.46 -19.97
C PRO A 243 8.93 -9.34 -21.21
N PRO A 244 7.78 -9.90 -21.65
CA PRO A 244 7.73 -10.55 -22.95
C PRO A 244 8.06 -9.53 -24.04
N ASP A 245 8.51 -9.97 -25.20
CA ASP A 245 8.79 -9.11 -26.36
C ASP A 245 7.59 -8.23 -26.73
N GLY A 246 6.38 -8.73 -26.50
CA GLY A 246 5.13 -8.00 -26.68
C GLY A 246 5.01 -6.71 -25.87
N TRP A 247 5.47 -6.69 -24.60
CA TRP A 247 5.47 -5.48 -23.79
C TRP A 247 6.35 -4.37 -24.38
N SER A 248 7.54 -4.73 -24.82
CA SER A 248 8.45 -3.80 -25.49
C SER A 248 7.89 -3.29 -26.81
N ALA A 249 7.18 -4.14 -27.55
CA ALA A 249 6.49 -3.76 -28.79
C ALA A 249 5.32 -2.80 -28.54
N ALA A 250 4.52 -3.04 -27.49
CA ALA A 250 3.45 -2.15 -27.09
C ALA A 250 3.96 -0.75 -26.73
N TYR A 251 5.01 -0.68 -25.93
CA TYR A 251 5.63 0.61 -25.61
C TYR A 251 6.22 1.33 -26.82
N ARG A 252 6.79 0.61 -27.79
CA ARG A 252 7.28 1.22 -29.04
C ARG A 252 6.18 1.98 -29.75
N ARG A 253 4.96 1.46 -29.84
CA ARG A 253 3.82 2.17 -30.47
C ARG A 253 3.49 3.50 -29.80
N LEU A 254 3.59 3.56 -28.44
CA LEU A 254 3.43 4.82 -27.73
C LEU A 254 4.58 5.78 -28.02
N LEU A 255 5.81 5.28 -28.11
CA LEU A 255 6.99 6.06 -28.47
C LEU A 255 6.94 6.58 -29.90
N ASP A 256 6.54 5.74 -30.86
CA ASP A 256 6.42 6.10 -32.29
C ASP A 256 5.37 7.20 -32.49
N TRP A 257 4.23 7.07 -31.82
CA TRP A 257 3.21 8.13 -31.87
C TRP A 257 3.75 9.44 -31.28
N ALA A 258 4.41 9.39 -30.12
CA ALA A 258 4.96 10.57 -29.48
C ALA A 258 6.09 11.23 -30.29
N ALA A 259 6.96 10.44 -30.93
CA ALA A 259 8.03 10.94 -31.79
C ALA A 259 7.49 11.74 -32.99
N GLY A 260 6.33 11.32 -33.54
CA GLY A 260 5.66 12.05 -34.62
C GLY A 260 4.99 13.36 -34.19
N HIS A 261 4.90 13.64 -32.87
CA HIS A 261 4.12 14.77 -32.32
C HIS A 261 4.88 15.68 -31.35
N GLN A 262 6.11 15.35 -30.94
CA GLN A 262 6.87 16.07 -29.89
C GLN A 262 8.13 16.81 -30.39
N GLY A 263 8.34 17.01 -31.68
CA GLY A 263 9.53 17.75 -32.20
C GLY A 263 10.85 16.97 -32.09
N ASP A 264 12.00 17.67 -32.03
CA ASP A 264 13.34 17.10 -32.24
C ASP A 264 13.90 16.25 -31.08
N GLU A 265 13.32 16.27 -29.88
CA GLU A 265 13.77 15.46 -28.75
C GLU A 265 13.15 14.05 -28.79
N LEU A 266 14.00 13.01 -28.74
CA LEU A 266 13.54 11.63 -28.63
C LEU A 266 12.75 11.44 -27.32
N PRO A 267 11.46 11.01 -27.41
CA PRO A 267 10.62 10.89 -26.23
C PRO A 267 11.09 9.76 -25.32
N THR A 268 11.15 10.03 -24.01
CA THR A 268 11.32 8.98 -23.02
C THR A 268 9.99 8.20 -22.88
N ARG A 269 10.04 6.97 -22.35
CA ARG A 269 8.81 6.19 -22.09
C ARG A 269 7.79 6.97 -21.25
N ASN A 270 8.25 7.72 -20.25
CA ASN A 270 7.36 8.52 -19.40
C ASN A 270 6.75 9.72 -20.10
N SER A 271 7.54 10.46 -20.91
CA SER A 271 7.01 11.60 -21.67
C SER A 271 6.06 11.14 -22.76
N ALA A 272 6.40 10.07 -23.49
CA ALA A 272 5.54 9.48 -24.50
C ALA A 272 4.19 9.01 -23.94
N ALA A 273 4.21 8.24 -22.85
CA ALA A 273 3.00 7.77 -22.19
C ALA A 273 2.08 8.93 -21.76
N ARG A 274 2.67 9.99 -21.18
CA ARG A 274 1.91 11.18 -20.77
C ARG A 274 1.29 11.89 -21.95
N ALA A 275 2.05 12.11 -23.02
CA ALA A 275 1.57 12.78 -24.23
C ALA A 275 0.44 12.00 -24.91
N VAL A 276 0.60 10.68 -25.08
CA VAL A 276 -0.44 9.81 -25.65
C VAL A 276 -1.72 9.87 -24.81
N VAL A 277 -1.63 9.76 -23.48
CA VAL A 277 -2.81 9.82 -22.59
C VAL A 277 -3.53 11.17 -22.72
N GLN A 278 -2.79 12.28 -22.73
CA GLN A 278 -3.35 13.62 -22.89
C GLN A 278 -4.04 13.81 -24.26
N ALA A 279 -3.36 13.42 -25.33
CA ALA A 279 -3.91 13.53 -26.69
C ALA A 279 -5.13 12.62 -26.89
N ALA A 280 -5.10 11.38 -26.40
CA ALA A 280 -6.23 10.47 -26.46
C ALA A 280 -7.45 11.01 -25.70
N ALA A 281 -7.24 11.64 -24.54
CA ALA A 281 -8.28 12.31 -23.78
C ALA A 281 -8.84 13.54 -24.52
N ALA A 282 -7.99 14.27 -25.26
CA ALA A 282 -8.38 15.38 -26.12
C ALA A 282 -9.08 14.94 -27.43
N GLY A 283 -9.17 13.64 -27.70
CA GLY A 283 -9.90 13.11 -28.86
C GLY A 283 -9.02 12.72 -30.05
N ASP A 284 -7.69 12.78 -29.95
CA ASP A 284 -6.78 12.35 -31.02
C ASP A 284 -6.96 10.86 -31.36
N GLY A 285 -7.30 10.56 -32.62
CA GLY A 285 -7.58 9.20 -33.08
C GLY A 285 -6.34 8.30 -33.11
N GLY A 286 -5.18 8.86 -33.45
CA GLY A 286 -3.90 8.12 -33.47
C GLY A 286 -3.44 7.76 -32.06
N ALA A 287 -3.55 8.69 -31.11
CA ALA A 287 -3.25 8.45 -29.70
C ALA A 287 -4.20 7.38 -29.10
N ARG A 288 -5.49 7.44 -29.40
CA ARG A 288 -6.47 6.42 -28.97
C ARG A 288 -6.14 5.04 -29.53
N TYR A 289 -5.76 4.98 -30.80
CA TYR A 289 -5.34 3.72 -31.43
C TYR A 289 -4.07 3.16 -30.77
N ALA A 290 -3.04 4.00 -30.54
CA ALA A 290 -1.82 3.58 -29.86
C ALA A 290 -2.08 3.07 -28.44
N LEU A 291 -2.96 3.77 -27.69
CA LEU A 291 -3.33 3.39 -26.32
C LEU A 291 -4.12 2.08 -26.28
N ARG A 292 -5.07 1.89 -27.24
CA ARG A 292 -5.80 0.64 -27.38
C ARG A 292 -4.89 -0.54 -27.71
N ALA A 293 -4.00 -0.40 -28.68
CA ALA A 293 -3.03 -1.45 -29.03
C ALA A 293 -2.07 -1.76 -27.88
N PHE A 294 -1.75 -0.77 -27.06
CA PHE A 294 -1.02 -0.98 -25.81
C PHE A 294 -1.85 -1.79 -24.79
N ALA A 295 -3.13 -1.47 -24.59
CA ALA A 295 -4.03 -2.22 -23.69
C ALA A 295 -4.19 -3.69 -24.11
N GLU A 296 -4.35 -3.94 -25.42
CA GLU A 296 -4.43 -5.29 -26.00
C GLU A 296 -3.15 -6.10 -25.69
N SER A 297 -1.98 -5.49 -25.88
CA SER A 297 -0.69 -6.16 -25.58
C SER A 297 -0.49 -6.41 -24.08
N LEU A 298 -0.99 -5.51 -23.21
CA LEU A 298 -0.97 -5.73 -21.77
C LEU A 298 -1.83 -6.93 -21.38
N ALA A 299 -3.05 -7.02 -21.93
CA ALA A 299 -3.98 -8.11 -21.66
C ALA A 299 -3.41 -9.46 -22.13
N GLU A 300 -2.79 -9.50 -23.31
CA GLU A 300 -2.10 -10.68 -23.82
C GLU A 300 -1.01 -11.15 -22.84
N CYS A 301 -0.17 -10.26 -22.35
CA CYS A 301 0.88 -10.57 -21.38
C CYS A 301 0.32 -11.04 -20.03
N LEU A 302 -0.83 -10.51 -19.60
CA LEU A 302 -1.40 -10.84 -18.29
C LEU A 302 -2.31 -12.08 -18.33
N ALA A 303 -2.92 -12.42 -19.46
CA ALA A 303 -3.89 -13.51 -19.57
C ALA A 303 -3.42 -14.86 -19.01
N PRO A 304 -2.17 -15.32 -19.21
CA PRO A 304 -1.69 -16.57 -18.61
C PRO A 304 -1.71 -16.54 -17.08
N HIS A 305 -1.43 -15.39 -16.47
CA HIS A 305 -1.43 -15.22 -15.02
C HIS A 305 -2.86 -15.16 -14.48
N VAL A 306 -3.77 -14.50 -15.19
CA VAL A 306 -5.21 -14.50 -14.88
C VAL A 306 -5.76 -15.92 -14.95
N ALA A 307 -5.46 -16.67 -16.01
CA ALA A 307 -5.91 -18.06 -16.15
C ALA A 307 -5.35 -19.00 -15.08
N ALA A 308 -4.12 -18.74 -14.60
CA ALA A 308 -3.48 -19.58 -13.57
C ALA A 308 -3.95 -19.27 -12.15
N LEU A 309 -4.33 -18.03 -11.87
CA LEU A 309 -4.65 -17.55 -10.52
C LEU A 309 -6.14 -17.32 -10.29
N ASP A 310 -6.93 -17.22 -11.35
CA ASP A 310 -8.39 -17.02 -11.36
C ASP A 310 -8.85 -15.90 -10.39
N PRO A 311 -8.31 -14.66 -10.53
CA PRO A 311 -8.59 -13.58 -9.59
C PRO A 311 -9.98 -12.97 -9.83
N GLU A 312 -10.58 -12.39 -8.78
CA GLU A 312 -11.83 -11.63 -8.88
C GLU A 312 -11.62 -10.26 -9.55
N LEU A 313 -10.42 -9.69 -9.37
CA LEU A 313 -10.12 -8.31 -9.76
C LEU A 313 -8.70 -8.16 -10.31
N VAL A 314 -8.56 -7.38 -11.37
CA VAL A 314 -7.30 -6.78 -11.80
C VAL A 314 -7.35 -5.28 -11.55
N VAL A 315 -6.38 -4.77 -10.79
CA VAL A 315 -6.19 -3.33 -10.54
C VAL A 315 -5.10 -2.80 -11.46
N LEU A 316 -5.41 -1.80 -12.28
CA LEU A 316 -4.42 -1.12 -13.12
C LEU A 316 -3.85 0.08 -12.37
N GLY A 317 -2.55 0.04 -12.05
CA GLY A 317 -1.84 1.14 -11.40
C GLY A 317 -0.69 1.68 -12.24
N GLY A 318 0.00 2.70 -11.72
CA GLY A 318 1.11 3.35 -12.42
C GLY A 318 0.66 4.53 -13.29
N GLY A 319 1.62 5.17 -13.97
CA GLY A 319 1.36 6.46 -14.64
C GLY A 319 0.36 6.41 -15.80
N ILE A 320 0.34 5.31 -16.57
CA ILE A 320 -0.53 5.16 -17.75
C ILE A 320 -1.97 4.81 -17.33
N SER A 321 -2.19 4.24 -16.14
CA SER A 321 -3.55 3.97 -15.66
C SER A 321 -4.42 5.23 -15.53
N ARG A 322 -3.80 6.42 -15.52
CA ARG A 322 -4.51 7.72 -15.60
C ARG A 322 -5.32 7.92 -16.88
N ALA A 323 -5.09 7.11 -17.91
CA ALA A 323 -5.95 7.09 -19.09
C ALA A 323 -7.40 6.63 -18.76
N GLY A 324 -7.63 6.07 -17.59
CA GLY A 324 -8.97 5.66 -17.15
C GLY A 324 -9.59 4.63 -18.09
N ALA A 325 -10.85 4.85 -18.48
CA ALA A 325 -11.61 3.98 -19.37
C ALA A 325 -10.93 3.75 -20.72
N LEU A 326 -10.19 4.73 -21.25
CA LEU A 326 -9.45 4.59 -22.52
C LEU A 326 -8.41 3.47 -22.50
N LEU A 327 -7.90 3.08 -21.32
CA LEU A 327 -7.01 1.95 -21.13
C LEU A 327 -7.76 0.73 -20.59
N SER A 328 -8.57 0.90 -19.56
CA SER A 328 -9.17 -0.22 -18.83
C SER A 328 -10.28 -0.95 -19.60
N GLU A 329 -11.07 -0.27 -20.42
CA GLU A 329 -12.11 -0.91 -21.22
C GLU A 329 -11.55 -1.84 -22.31
N PRO A 330 -10.62 -1.41 -23.21
CA PRO A 330 -10.04 -2.31 -24.20
C PRO A 330 -9.21 -3.44 -23.54
N PHE A 331 -8.54 -3.16 -22.42
CA PHE A 331 -7.83 -4.18 -21.65
C PHE A 331 -8.79 -5.26 -21.10
N ALA A 332 -9.92 -4.86 -20.51
CA ALA A 332 -10.94 -5.77 -20.00
C ALA A 332 -11.59 -6.61 -21.10
N ALA A 333 -11.91 -5.97 -22.23
CA ALA A 333 -12.49 -6.66 -23.38
C ALA A 333 -11.56 -7.74 -23.94
N GLU A 334 -10.27 -7.45 -24.02
CA GLU A 334 -9.26 -8.40 -24.50
C GLU A 334 -9.05 -9.56 -23.52
N LEU A 335 -9.04 -9.31 -22.20
CA LEU A 335 -9.00 -10.38 -21.19
C LEU A 335 -10.25 -11.27 -21.28
N ALA A 336 -11.43 -10.69 -21.50
CA ALA A 336 -12.67 -11.44 -21.64
C ALA A 336 -12.64 -12.39 -22.85
N GLY A 337 -11.94 -12.02 -23.91
CA GLY A 337 -11.73 -12.88 -25.09
C GLY A 337 -10.70 -14.00 -24.87
N ARG A 338 -9.82 -13.88 -23.86
CA ARG A 338 -8.67 -14.79 -23.64
C ARG A 338 -8.81 -15.68 -22.41
N CYS A 339 -9.63 -15.28 -21.44
CA CYS A 339 -9.76 -15.97 -20.17
C CYS A 339 -11.17 -16.57 -20.01
N PRO A 340 -11.29 -17.85 -19.62
CA PRO A 340 -12.60 -18.48 -19.40
C PRO A 340 -13.45 -17.77 -18.34
N ASN A 341 -12.78 -17.29 -17.29
CA ASN A 341 -13.36 -16.47 -16.22
C ASN A 341 -12.60 -15.14 -16.17
N ALA A 342 -13.16 -14.12 -16.83
CA ALA A 342 -12.49 -12.82 -16.89
C ALA A 342 -12.75 -12.03 -15.60
N PRO A 343 -11.69 -11.51 -14.94
CA PRO A 343 -11.84 -10.70 -13.75
C PRO A 343 -12.44 -9.33 -14.06
N SER A 344 -13.02 -8.70 -13.05
CA SER A 344 -13.29 -7.27 -13.11
C SER A 344 -11.99 -6.47 -13.28
N VAL A 345 -12.03 -5.33 -13.96
CA VAL A 345 -10.87 -4.44 -14.12
C VAL A 345 -11.20 -3.08 -13.53
N ARG A 346 -10.34 -2.58 -12.64
CA ARG A 346 -10.47 -1.24 -12.04
C ARG A 346 -9.14 -0.49 -12.11
N ASN A 347 -9.23 0.83 -12.27
CA ASN A 347 -8.05 1.68 -12.12
C ASN A 347 -7.77 1.94 -10.63
N SER A 348 -6.50 2.01 -10.26
CA SER A 348 -6.03 2.35 -8.91
C SER A 348 -6.64 3.67 -8.43
N ALA A 349 -7.18 3.69 -7.22
CA ALA A 349 -7.68 4.92 -6.58
C ALA A 349 -6.57 5.73 -5.92
N LEU A 350 -5.50 5.07 -5.47
CA LEU A 350 -4.42 5.69 -4.69
C LEU A 350 -3.30 6.25 -5.59
N GLY A 351 -3.24 5.84 -6.85
CA GLY A 351 -2.35 6.41 -7.87
C GLY A 351 -0.87 6.39 -7.46
N GLU A 352 -0.23 7.56 -7.50
CA GLU A 352 1.21 7.71 -7.19
C GLU A 352 1.56 7.52 -5.71
N GLU A 353 0.60 7.56 -4.83
CA GLU A 353 0.80 7.48 -3.37
C GLU A 353 0.67 6.05 -2.85
N SER A 354 0.18 5.12 -3.69
CA SER A 354 -0.11 3.74 -3.30
C SER A 354 1.07 3.03 -2.63
N THR A 355 2.30 3.22 -3.11
CA THR A 355 3.48 2.60 -2.51
C THR A 355 3.76 3.14 -1.11
N ALA A 356 3.72 4.46 -0.91
CA ALA A 356 3.98 5.05 0.42
C ALA A 356 2.88 4.70 1.42
N ILE A 357 1.60 4.69 0.98
CA ILE A 357 0.46 4.26 1.79
C ILE A 357 0.59 2.77 2.15
N GLY A 358 0.97 1.92 1.20
CA GLY A 358 1.20 0.50 1.44
C GLY A 358 2.39 0.22 2.36
N ALA A 359 3.44 1.04 2.28
CA ALA A 359 4.56 0.99 3.21
C ALA A 359 4.12 1.35 4.64
N ALA A 360 3.31 2.40 4.79
CA ALA A 360 2.71 2.73 6.09
C ALA A 360 1.79 1.61 6.60
N ARG A 361 1.02 0.97 5.71
CA ARG A 361 0.17 -0.17 6.07
C ARG A 361 0.99 -1.35 6.57
N LEU A 362 2.11 -1.67 5.90
CA LEU A 362 3.04 -2.71 6.36
C LEU A 362 3.56 -2.41 7.78
N ALA A 363 3.89 -1.14 8.08
CA ALA A 363 4.30 -0.71 9.40
C ALA A 363 3.18 -0.85 10.44
N LEU A 364 1.94 -0.50 10.10
CA LEU A 364 0.76 -0.70 10.98
C LEU A 364 0.51 -2.18 11.29
N GLU A 365 0.60 -3.06 10.29
CA GLU A 365 0.46 -4.51 10.48
C GLU A 365 1.53 -5.07 11.41
N HIS A 366 2.77 -4.57 11.29
CA HIS A 366 3.85 -4.95 12.21
C HIS A 366 3.53 -4.58 13.66
N ILE A 367 3.04 -3.36 13.92
CA ILE A 367 2.65 -2.91 15.26
C ILE A 367 1.52 -3.78 15.79
N ASP A 368 0.52 -4.10 14.98
CA ASP A 368 -0.60 -4.94 15.39
C ASP A 368 -0.16 -6.34 15.76
N HIS A 369 0.77 -6.92 15.01
CA HIS A 369 1.37 -8.22 15.34
C HIS A 369 2.24 -8.17 16.59
N ALA A 370 2.98 -7.08 16.84
CA ALA A 370 3.78 -6.92 18.04
C ALA A 370 2.91 -6.87 19.30
N VAL A 371 1.77 -6.16 19.22
CA VAL A 371 0.77 -6.13 20.31
C VAL A 371 0.20 -7.51 20.62
N GLN A 372 -0.02 -8.34 19.58
CA GLN A 372 -0.49 -9.71 19.75
C GLN A 372 0.57 -10.64 20.38
N LYS A 373 1.87 -10.31 20.25
CA LYS A 373 2.99 -11.13 20.75
C LYS A 373 3.52 -10.68 22.11
N SER A 374 3.30 -9.43 22.51
CA SER A 374 3.80 -8.91 23.79
C SER A 374 3.13 -9.63 24.96
N PRO A 375 3.87 -10.20 25.92
CA PRO A 375 3.31 -10.62 27.19
C PRO A 375 2.72 -9.38 27.88
N THR A 376 1.49 -9.47 28.34
CA THR A 376 0.93 -8.46 29.23
C THR A 376 1.87 -8.29 30.40
N ALA A 377 2.46 -7.10 30.56
CA ALA A 377 3.18 -6.77 31.77
C ALA A 377 2.21 -6.94 32.94
N GLN A 378 2.39 -8.03 33.69
CA GLN A 378 1.90 -8.18 35.04
C GLN A 378 3.06 -7.71 35.90
N ASP A 379 2.84 -6.54 36.52
CA ASP A 379 3.22 -6.27 37.91
C ASP A 379 2.40 -5.09 38.43
#